data_22e5d5af7287b474e7b32a1d93d2fe52
#
_entry.id   22e5d5af7287b474e7b32a1d93d2fe52
#
_cell.length_a   1.000
_cell.length_b   1.000
_cell.length_c   1.000
_cell.angle_alpha   90.00
_cell.angle_beta   90.00
_cell.angle_gamma   90.00
#
_symmetry.space_group_name_H-M   'P 1'
#
loop_
_entity.id
_entity.type
_entity.pdbx_description
1 polymer ?
#
loop_
_entity_poly.entity_id
_entity_poly.type
_entity_poly.pdbx_seq_one_letter_code
_entity_poly.pdbx_strand_id
1 'polypeptide(L)'
;MENNKKKLQIPSTCALLFMLMIVCAILTWIVPAGEFDTEKVDNLNKVIAGTYHTVDASPVGPWATIMAVVQGFYKAAKLMVMIMFVGGAVEILEKTGAIHAAFGKLASKQNLNVNVLVFLVMAFMSIGGAAGVFANPVVALIPIGIILATNLGYDSFTGFLLVYMGAYSGFNVGWANASTIGTAQPIAELPIFSGFGVRVVLNIINFAICYFFTIRYMKTIKADPKKSLNYEAGMSASDSMGAGKDGAKAIEAHLTTKHLISLIGLVVAVAAILVGSVKYKWSYDQIAATFFTLAVVVGLLNGMGINGTTKVFIGGCSKMVNAAFIVGFANGISVILASGNILNTIVYWLSIPMSGMGSILGANFMFVANLFINLFIPSGSGQAVAVMPLMVPVADLAGITRQVAVQAFQFGDGFSNCLFPTAGTLMGSLAIAKTDWTKYAKWLMPLLGCQVILSFVSLTILQSIGWTGL
;
A
#
# COMPACT_ATOMS: atom_id res chain seq x y z
N MET A 1 6.62 -23.76 42.65
CA MET A 1 5.41 -23.14 42.02
C MET A 1 5.91 -22.14 41.01
N GLU A 2 6.16 -22.58 39.78
CA GLU A 2 6.55 -21.71 38.68
C GLU A 2 5.36 -20.85 38.25
N ASN A 3 5.53 -19.56 38.37
CA ASN A 3 4.53 -18.55 38.07
C ASN A 3 4.42 -18.43 36.52
N ASN A 4 3.60 -19.28 35.96
CA ASN A 4 3.32 -19.35 34.52
C ASN A 4 2.49 -18.11 34.14
N LYS A 5 3.12 -16.92 34.09
CA LYS A 5 2.53 -15.74 33.45
C LYS A 5 2.35 -16.07 31.99
N LYS A 6 1.13 -16.46 31.58
CA LYS A 6 0.74 -16.54 30.17
C LYS A 6 1.10 -15.20 29.54
N LYS A 7 2.22 -15.16 28.80
CA LYS A 7 2.51 -14.02 27.92
C LYS A 7 1.30 -13.89 27.00
N LEU A 8 0.60 -12.77 27.06
CA LEU A 8 -0.43 -12.44 26.09
C LEU A 8 0.19 -12.60 24.69
N GLN A 9 -0.20 -13.65 24.00
CA GLN A 9 0.21 -13.84 22.61
C GLN A 9 -0.49 -12.78 21.78
N ILE A 10 0.29 -12.03 21.00
CA ILE A 10 -0.25 -11.05 20.06
C ILE A 10 -1.13 -11.81 19.07
N PRO A 11 -2.39 -11.40 18.85
CA PRO A 11 -3.27 -12.07 17.91
C PRO A 11 -2.68 -12.08 16.49
N SER A 12 -2.96 -13.13 15.72
CA SER A 12 -2.60 -13.16 14.29
C SER A 12 -3.29 -12.02 13.54
N THR A 13 -2.72 -11.61 12.41
CA THR A 13 -3.28 -10.53 11.58
C THR A 13 -4.76 -10.74 11.23
N CYS A 14 -5.15 -11.97 10.86
CA CYS A 14 -6.57 -12.28 10.58
C CYS A 14 -7.45 -12.11 11.83
N ALA A 15 -6.98 -12.55 13.00
CA ALA A 15 -7.72 -12.40 14.25
C ALA A 15 -7.88 -10.92 14.62
N LEU A 16 -6.83 -10.10 14.43
CA LEU A 16 -6.88 -8.66 14.65
C LEU A 16 -7.89 -7.99 13.72
N LEU A 17 -7.90 -8.33 12.43
CA LEU A 17 -8.87 -7.79 11.47
C LEU A 17 -10.30 -8.19 11.84
N PHE A 18 -10.52 -9.44 12.26
CA PHE A 18 -11.83 -9.88 12.69
C PHE A 18 -12.30 -9.16 13.97
N MET A 19 -11.41 -8.94 14.95
CA MET A 19 -11.73 -8.11 16.12
C MET A 19 -12.09 -6.68 15.71
N LEU A 20 -11.36 -6.09 14.76
CA LEU A 20 -11.68 -4.76 14.24
C LEU A 20 -13.04 -4.74 13.52
N MET A 21 -13.42 -5.80 12.78
CA MET A 21 -14.76 -5.95 12.21
C MET A 21 -15.84 -5.93 13.30
N ILE A 22 -15.64 -6.64 14.42
CA ILE A 22 -16.57 -6.63 15.55
C ILE A 22 -16.70 -5.22 16.14
N VAL A 23 -15.57 -4.52 16.33
CA VAL A 23 -15.60 -3.12 16.80
C VAL A 23 -16.38 -2.23 15.84
N CYS A 24 -16.15 -2.34 14.53
CA CYS A 24 -16.91 -1.60 13.52
C CYS A 24 -18.41 -1.95 13.55
N ALA A 25 -18.76 -3.22 13.74
CA ALA A 25 -20.15 -3.62 13.89
C ALA A 25 -20.81 -2.98 15.11
N ILE A 26 -20.12 -2.95 16.26
CA ILE A 26 -20.61 -2.26 17.47
C ILE A 26 -20.79 -0.75 17.20
N LEU A 27 -19.86 -0.11 16.45
CA LEU A 27 -20.00 1.29 16.10
C LEU A 27 -21.27 1.58 15.29
N THR A 28 -21.79 0.63 14.50
CA THR A 28 -23.05 0.83 13.75
C THR A 28 -24.30 0.89 14.67
N TRP A 29 -24.19 0.49 15.94
CA TRP A 29 -25.24 0.63 16.94
C TRP A 29 -25.17 1.95 17.73
N ILE A 30 -24.01 2.60 17.70
CA ILE A 30 -23.73 3.79 18.50
C ILE A 30 -23.77 5.05 17.63
N VAL A 31 -23.17 4.99 16.44
CA VAL A 31 -23.11 6.11 15.50
C VAL A 31 -24.40 6.14 14.69
N PRO A 32 -25.13 7.27 14.65
CA PRO A 32 -26.35 7.38 13.85
C PRO A 32 -26.03 7.22 12.36
N ALA A 33 -26.89 6.49 11.67
CA ALA A 33 -26.84 6.39 10.22
C ALA A 33 -27.15 7.74 9.57
N GLY A 34 -26.40 8.11 8.54
CA GLY A 34 -26.58 9.40 7.85
C GLY A 34 -26.09 9.36 6.42
N GLU A 35 -26.69 10.19 5.61
CA GLU A 35 -26.39 10.31 4.19
C GLU A 35 -26.27 11.79 3.79
N PHE A 36 -25.59 12.00 2.67
CA PHE A 36 -25.58 13.25 1.94
C PHE A 36 -26.29 13.05 0.62
N ASP A 37 -26.95 14.07 0.12
CA ASP A 37 -27.40 14.06 -1.26
C ASP A 37 -26.19 13.99 -2.19
N THR A 38 -26.33 13.27 -3.30
CA THR A 38 -25.26 13.06 -4.27
C THR A 38 -25.70 13.44 -5.67
N GLU A 39 -24.80 14.04 -6.44
CA GLU A 39 -24.96 14.27 -7.87
C GLU A 39 -23.98 13.40 -8.68
N LYS A 40 -24.39 12.96 -9.85
CA LYS A 40 -23.51 12.21 -10.75
C LYS A 40 -22.68 13.18 -11.60
N VAL A 41 -21.37 13.18 -11.37
CA VAL A 41 -20.38 13.93 -12.20
C VAL A 41 -19.37 12.93 -12.74
N ASP A 42 -19.23 12.82 -14.04
CA ASP A 42 -18.27 11.93 -14.73
C ASP A 42 -18.28 10.46 -14.22
N ASN A 43 -19.47 9.87 -14.03
CA ASN A 43 -19.69 8.53 -13.46
C ASN A 43 -19.28 8.35 -11.98
N LEU A 44 -19.00 9.43 -11.26
CA LEU A 44 -18.77 9.41 -9.81
C LEU A 44 -19.96 10.07 -9.09
N ASN A 45 -20.37 9.49 -7.95
CA ASN A 45 -21.35 10.12 -7.08
C ASN A 45 -20.64 11.15 -6.20
N LYS A 46 -20.77 12.44 -6.55
CA LYS A 46 -20.22 13.56 -5.79
C LYS A 46 -21.19 13.95 -4.69
N VAL A 47 -20.72 14.06 -3.46
CA VAL A 47 -21.49 14.52 -2.30
C VAL A 47 -21.79 16.00 -2.45
N ILE A 48 -23.03 16.41 -2.13
CA ILE A 48 -23.46 17.83 -2.07
C ILE A 48 -23.23 18.34 -0.65
N ALA A 49 -22.41 19.38 -0.50
CA ALA A 49 -22.12 19.97 0.81
C ALA A 49 -23.38 20.57 1.45
N GLY A 50 -23.52 20.42 2.78
CA GLY A 50 -24.63 20.98 3.55
C GLY A 50 -25.93 20.16 3.49
N THR A 51 -25.98 19.04 2.78
CA THR A 51 -27.17 18.19 2.66
C THR A 51 -27.18 17.00 3.62
N TYR A 52 -26.27 16.98 4.61
CA TYR A 52 -26.25 15.89 5.58
C TYR A 52 -27.60 15.77 6.32
N HIS A 53 -28.13 14.56 6.32
CA HIS A 53 -29.32 14.22 7.08
C HIS A 53 -29.19 12.80 7.68
N THR A 54 -29.86 12.58 8.80
CA THR A 54 -29.93 11.24 9.41
C THR A 54 -30.93 10.39 8.66
N VAL A 55 -30.60 9.12 8.48
CA VAL A 55 -31.49 8.12 7.89
C VAL A 55 -31.81 7.04 8.91
N ASP A 56 -32.75 6.14 8.56
CA ASP A 56 -33.10 5.02 9.43
C ASP A 56 -31.87 4.20 9.81
N ALA A 57 -31.75 3.91 11.10
CA ALA A 57 -30.63 3.15 11.61
C ALA A 57 -30.59 1.72 10.99
N SER A 58 -29.45 1.33 10.47
CA SER A 58 -29.21 -0.02 9.94
C SER A 58 -28.06 -0.73 10.69
N PRO A 59 -28.24 -1.04 11.98
CA PRO A 59 -27.19 -1.62 12.79
C PRO A 59 -26.84 -3.04 12.30
N VAL A 60 -25.54 -3.30 12.20
CA VAL A 60 -25.02 -4.59 11.71
C VAL A 60 -25.04 -5.60 12.85
N GLY A 61 -25.93 -6.58 12.76
CA GLY A 61 -26.07 -7.66 13.75
C GLY A 61 -24.96 -8.73 13.62
N PRO A 62 -24.91 -9.68 14.59
CA PRO A 62 -23.85 -10.72 14.59
C PRO A 62 -23.78 -11.55 13.31
N TRP A 63 -24.93 -11.96 12.78
CA TRP A 63 -24.98 -12.72 11.51
C TRP A 63 -24.49 -11.89 10.32
N ALA A 64 -24.92 -10.64 10.22
CA ALA A 64 -24.47 -9.73 9.17
C ALA A 64 -22.96 -9.46 9.27
N THR A 65 -22.39 -9.41 10.48
CA THR A 65 -20.93 -9.30 10.70
C THR A 65 -20.19 -10.52 10.14
N ILE A 66 -20.71 -11.73 10.33
CA ILE A 66 -20.13 -12.95 9.74
C ILE A 66 -20.26 -12.92 8.22
N MET A 67 -21.43 -12.54 7.70
CA MET A 67 -21.66 -12.41 6.25
C MET A 67 -20.76 -11.34 5.62
N ALA A 68 -20.42 -10.27 6.35
CA ALA A 68 -19.50 -9.24 5.88
C ALA A 68 -18.08 -9.78 5.61
N VAL A 69 -17.66 -10.86 6.28
CA VAL A 69 -16.42 -11.58 5.94
C VAL A 69 -16.52 -12.07 4.50
N VAL A 70 -17.55 -12.84 4.16
CA VAL A 70 -17.74 -13.42 2.82
C VAL A 70 -17.86 -12.32 1.76
N GLN A 71 -18.62 -11.27 2.04
CA GLN A 71 -18.77 -10.12 1.13
C GLN A 71 -17.46 -9.35 0.97
N GLY A 72 -16.62 -9.29 2.01
CA GLY A 72 -15.27 -8.74 1.94
C GLY A 72 -14.38 -9.48 0.94
N PHE A 73 -14.48 -10.81 0.91
CA PHE A 73 -13.80 -11.64 -0.09
C PHE A 73 -14.30 -11.34 -1.50
N TYR A 74 -15.62 -11.23 -1.71
CA TYR A 74 -16.17 -10.86 -3.03
C TYR A 74 -15.69 -9.48 -3.46
N LYS A 75 -15.69 -8.50 -2.56
CA LYS A 75 -15.19 -7.14 -2.83
C LYS A 75 -13.70 -7.12 -3.19
N ALA A 76 -12.92 -7.99 -2.54
CA ALA A 76 -11.48 -8.10 -2.73
C ALA A 76 -11.07 -9.08 -3.85
N ALA A 77 -12.00 -9.82 -4.46
CA ALA A 77 -11.73 -10.97 -5.33
C ALA A 77 -10.69 -10.68 -6.41
N LYS A 78 -10.78 -9.54 -7.11
CA LYS A 78 -9.83 -9.16 -8.14
C LYS A 78 -8.40 -9.01 -7.62
N LEU A 79 -8.23 -8.35 -6.46
CA LEU A 79 -6.94 -8.19 -5.82
C LEU A 79 -6.39 -9.54 -5.34
N MET A 80 -7.24 -10.40 -4.78
CA MET A 80 -6.86 -11.74 -4.32
C MET A 80 -6.37 -12.62 -5.49
N VAL A 81 -7.10 -12.64 -6.61
CA VAL A 81 -6.71 -13.36 -7.83
C VAL A 81 -5.37 -12.83 -8.35
N MET A 82 -5.19 -11.52 -8.41
CA MET A 82 -3.92 -10.91 -8.83
C MET A 82 -2.76 -11.37 -7.94
N ILE A 83 -2.91 -11.33 -6.61
CA ILE A 83 -1.87 -11.76 -5.66
C ILE A 83 -1.48 -13.23 -5.91
N MET A 84 -2.45 -14.11 -6.08
CA MET A 84 -2.19 -15.52 -6.35
C MET A 84 -1.48 -15.72 -7.69
N PHE A 85 -1.92 -15.07 -8.75
CA PHE A 85 -1.32 -15.20 -10.09
C PHE A 85 0.12 -14.67 -10.14
N VAL A 86 0.39 -13.57 -9.44
CA VAL A 86 1.76 -13.08 -9.25
C VAL A 86 2.63 -14.12 -8.55
N GLY A 87 2.13 -14.73 -7.46
CA GLY A 87 2.85 -15.79 -6.77
C GLY A 87 3.16 -17.00 -7.66
N GLY A 88 2.20 -17.38 -8.51
CA GLY A 88 2.38 -18.43 -9.50
C GLY A 88 3.47 -18.11 -10.53
N ALA A 89 3.48 -16.89 -11.06
CA ALA A 89 4.47 -16.43 -12.03
C ALA A 89 5.88 -16.35 -11.42
N VAL A 90 5.98 -15.82 -10.20
CA VAL A 90 7.24 -15.72 -9.47
C VAL A 90 7.82 -17.10 -9.19
N GLU A 91 7.00 -18.08 -8.77
CA GLU A 91 7.46 -19.47 -8.55
C GLU A 91 8.03 -20.09 -9.81
N ILE A 92 7.42 -19.84 -10.99
CA ILE A 92 7.96 -20.28 -12.28
C ILE A 92 9.31 -19.63 -12.54
N LEU A 93 9.43 -18.31 -12.36
CA LEU A 93 10.69 -17.59 -12.55
C LEU A 93 11.79 -18.11 -11.60
N GLU A 94 11.49 -18.40 -10.34
CA GLU A 94 12.42 -18.99 -9.37
C GLU A 94 12.87 -20.39 -9.83
N LYS A 95 11.94 -21.22 -10.29
CA LYS A 95 12.26 -22.58 -10.78
C LYS A 95 13.14 -22.60 -12.03
N THR A 96 13.12 -21.54 -12.85
CA THR A 96 14.06 -21.42 -13.99
C THR A 96 15.50 -21.20 -13.54
N GLY A 97 15.74 -20.70 -12.32
CA GLY A 97 17.06 -20.26 -11.86
C GLY A 97 17.54 -18.94 -12.47
N ALA A 98 16.73 -18.32 -13.34
CA ALA A 98 17.10 -17.10 -14.07
C ALA A 98 17.46 -15.94 -13.14
N ILE A 99 16.71 -15.80 -12.05
CA ILE A 99 16.89 -14.74 -11.06
C ILE A 99 18.22 -14.96 -10.31
N HIS A 100 18.48 -16.20 -9.85
CA HIS A 100 19.73 -16.53 -9.16
C HIS A 100 20.96 -16.35 -10.06
N ALA A 101 20.86 -16.73 -11.35
CA ALA A 101 21.92 -16.53 -12.34
C ALA A 101 22.21 -15.04 -12.60
N ALA A 102 21.18 -14.20 -12.66
CA ALA A 102 21.33 -12.75 -12.82
C ALA A 102 22.06 -12.13 -11.62
N PHE A 103 21.64 -12.48 -10.40
CA PHE A 103 22.27 -11.97 -9.17
C PHE A 103 23.68 -12.53 -8.97
N GLY A 104 23.95 -13.80 -9.30
CA GLY A 104 25.30 -14.36 -9.30
C GLY A 104 26.26 -13.55 -10.17
N LYS A 105 25.83 -13.19 -11.40
CA LYS A 105 26.60 -12.34 -12.31
C LYS A 105 26.74 -10.89 -11.81
N LEU A 106 25.72 -10.38 -11.12
CA LEU A 106 25.77 -9.03 -10.54
C LEU A 106 26.72 -8.98 -9.33
N ALA A 107 26.67 -9.99 -8.47
CA ALA A 107 27.51 -10.11 -7.29
C ALA A 107 29.00 -10.37 -7.64
N SER A 108 29.29 -10.98 -8.78
CA SER A 108 30.68 -11.18 -9.27
C SER A 108 31.33 -9.87 -9.72
N LYS A 109 30.56 -8.80 -9.95
CA LYS A 109 31.10 -7.44 -10.16
C LYS A 109 31.51 -6.84 -8.81
N GLN A 110 32.81 -6.86 -8.52
CA GLN A 110 33.44 -6.52 -7.24
C GLN A 110 33.15 -5.13 -6.66
N ASN A 111 32.38 -4.26 -7.31
CA ASN A 111 32.16 -2.86 -6.90
C ASN A 111 30.68 -2.45 -6.81
N LEU A 112 29.75 -3.38 -6.53
CA LEU A 112 28.33 -2.99 -6.39
C LEU A 112 28.08 -2.32 -5.03
N ASN A 113 27.92 -1.01 -5.03
CA ASN A 113 27.49 -0.31 -3.83
C ASN A 113 25.99 -0.58 -3.58
N VAL A 114 25.70 -1.46 -2.62
CA VAL A 114 24.32 -1.87 -2.27
C VAL A 114 23.45 -0.67 -1.95
N ASN A 115 23.98 0.37 -1.29
CA ASN A 115 23.20 1.57 -0.96
C ASN A 115 22.76 2.32 -2.22
N VAL A 116 23.61 2.38 -3.25
CA VAL A 116 23.26 2.99 -4.54
C VAL A 116 22.18 2.19 -5.25
N LEU A 117 22.27 0.86 -5.25
CA LEU A 117 21.22 0.01 -5.83
C LEU A 117 19.88 0.19 -5.12
N VAL A 118 19.88 0.19 -3.79
CA VAL A 118 18.68 0.46 -2.96
C VAL A 118 18.10 1.83 -3.29
N PHE A 119 18.96 2.87 -3.39
CA PHE A 119 18.53 4.21 -3.77
C PHE A 119 17.83 4.22 -5.13
N LEU A 120 18.43 3.61 -6.15
CA LEU A 120 17.89 3.57 -7.51
C LEU A 120 16.55 2.84 -7.58
N VAL A 121 16.44 1.68 -6.90
CA VAL A 121 15.18 0.92 -6.85
C VAL A 121 14.09 1.72 -6.16
N MET A 122 14.37 2.26 -4.97
CA MET A 122 13.38 3.05 -4.23
C MET A 122 13.02 4.35 -4.97
N ALA A 123 13.96 5.01 -5.63
CA ALA A 123 13.70 6.23 -6.42
C ALA A 123 12.79 5.92 -7.62
N PHE A 124 13.04 4.83 -8.34
CA PHE A 124 12.17 4.37 -9.41
C PHE A 124 10.76 4.07 -8.90
N MET A 125 10.64 3.35 -7.78
CA MET A 125 9.36 3.07 -7.14
C MET A 125 8.66 4.36 -6.68
N SER A 126 9.40 5.32 -6.13
CA SER A 126 8.87 6.62 -5.67
C SER A 126 8.29 7.45 -6.81
N ILE A 127 8.99 7.53 -7.94
CA ILE A 127 8.49 8.24 -9.12
C ILE A 127 7.18 7.62 -9.61
N GLY A 128 7.14 6.30 -9.75
CA GLY A 128 5.92 5.59 -10.17
C GLY A 128 4.78 5.68 -9.14
N GLY A 129 5.11 5.70 -7.85
CA GLY A 129 4.16 5.93 -6.77
C GLY A 129 3.56 7.33 -6.81
N ALA A 130 4.39 8.36 -6.97
CA ALA A 130 3.96 9.75 -7.05
C ALA A 130 3.11 10.06 -8.29
N ALA A 131 3.32 9.31 -9.38
CA ALA A 131 2.46 9.35 -10.57
C ALA A 131 1.19 8.48 -10.44
N GLY A 132 1.02 7.74 -9.33
CA GLY A 132 -0.12 6.85 -9.10
C GLY A 132 -0.03 5.51 -9.85
N VAL A 133 1.04 5.26 -10.60
CA VAL A 133 1.24 4.05 -11.42
C VAL A 133 1.38 2.82 -10.55
N PHE A 134 2.09 2.93 -9.42
CA PHE A 134 2.32 1.83 -8.49
C PHE A 134 1.34 1.78 -7.30
N ALA A 135 0.25 2.53 -7.33
CA ALA A 135 -0.74 2.49 -6.24
C ALA A 135 -1.30 1.07 -6.02
N ASN A 136 -1.87 0.47 -7.06
CA ASN A 136 -2.42 -0.89 -7.03
C ASN A 136 -1.39 -1.97 -7.40
N PRO A 137 -0.55 -1.78 -8.43
CA PRO A 137 0.42 -2.81 -8.84
C PRO A 137 1.53 -3.08 -7.81
N VAL A 138 1.73 -2.22 -6.81
CA VAL A 138 2.81 -2.36 -5.82
C VAL A 138 2.84 -3.76 -5.18
N VAL A 139 1.67 -4.32 -4.87
CA VAL A 139 1.55 -5.67 -4.26
C VAL A 139 2.16 -6.75 -5.15
N ALA A 140 1.94 -6.61 -6.46
CA ALA A 140 2.46 -7.54 -7.47
C ALA A 140 4.00 -7.48 -7.60
N LEU A 141 4.62 -6.38 -7.20
CA LEU A 141 6.07 -6.20 -7.27
C LEU A 141 6.79 -6.62 -5.98
N ILE A 142 6.08 -6.86 -4.88
CA ILE A 142 6.67 -7.26 -3.59
C ILE A 142 7.52 -8.53 -3.70
N PRO A 143 7.09 -9.63 -4.35
CA PRO A 143 7.92 -10.81 -4.48
C PRO A 143 9.25 -10.52 -5.19
N ILE A 144 9.25 -9.64 -6.19
CA ILE A 144 10.47 -9.22 -6.91
C ILE A 144 11.42 -8.48 -5.96
N GLY A 145 10.87 -7.58 -5.14
CA GLY A 145 11.65 -6.88 -4.10
C GLY A 145 12.24 -7.84 -3.07
N ILE A 146 11.48 -8.86 -2.66
CA ILE A 146 11.96 -9.89 -1.73
C ILE A 146 13.12 -10.68 -2.34
N ILE A 147 12.98 -11.12 -3.59
CA ILE A 147 14.05 -11.83 -4.29
C ILE A 147 15.31 -10.94 -4.39
N LEU A 148 15.15 -9.67 -4.72
CA LEU A 148 16.27 -8.73 -4.75
C LEU A 148 16.95 -8.63 -3.38
N ALA A 149 16.18 -8.40 -2.32
CA ALA A 149 16.72 -8.23 -0.97
C ALA A 149 17.41 -9.49 -0.46
N THR A 150 16.82 -10.68 -0.64
CA THR A 150 17.38 -11.96 -0.19
C THR A 150 18.67 -12.31 -0.93
N ASN A 151 18.77 -12.05 -2.23
CA ASN A 151 20.01 -12.22 -2.98
C ASN A 151 21.10 -11.22 -2.58
N LEU A 152 20.75 -10.06 -2.00
CA LEU A 152 21.70 -9.12 -1.41
C LEU A 152 22.05 -9.47 0.05
N GLY A 153 21.52 -10.57 0.59
CA GLY A 153 21.76 -11.03 1.96
C GLY A 153 20.95 -10.28 3.03
N TYR A 154 19.74 -9.80 2.67
CA TYR A 154 18.79 -9.16 3.57
C TYR A 154 17.51 -10.00 3.68
N ASP A 155 16.63 -9.63 4.61
CA ASP A 155 15.37 -10.31 4.86
C ASP A 155 14.24 -9.89 3.88
N SER A 156 13.13 -10.63 3.92
CA SER A 156 11.95 -10.33 3.08
C SER A 156 11.30 -9.00 3.43
N PHE A 157 11.40 -8.53 4.68
CA PHE A 157 10.92 -7.21 5.05
C PHE A 157 11.72 -6.09 4.37
N THR A 158 13.03 -6.26 4.20
CA THR A 158 13.83 -5.34 3.36
C THR A 158 13.26 -5.28 1.94
N GLY A 159 12.89 -6.42 1.35
CA GLY A 159 12.24 -6.46 0.03
C GLY A 159 10.92 -5.68 -0.02
N PHE A 160 10.11 -5.79 1.02
CA PHE A 160 8.91 -4.96 1.21
C PHE A 160 9.27 -3.47 1.27
N LEU A 161 10.27 -3.07 2.03
CA LEU A 161 10.69 -1.67 2.13
C LEU A 161 11.14 -1.09 0.79
N LEU A 162 11.93 -1.83 0.01
CA LEU A 162 12.39 -1.40 -1.31
C LEU A 162 11.22 -1.06 -2.24
N VAL A 163 10.18 -1.90 -2.24
CA VAL A 163 9.05 -1.79 -3.17
C VAL A 163 7.93 -0.94 -2.59
N TYR A 164 7.38 -1.34 -1.44
CA TYR A 164 6.21 -0.67 -0.84
C TYR A 164 6.57 0.72 -0.33
N MET A 165 7.54 0.82 0.57
CA MET A 165 7.95 2.13 1.11
C MET A 165 8.59 3.00 0.03
N GLY A 166 9.29 2.39 -0.95
CA GLY A 166 9.75 3.08 -2.14
C GLY A 166 8.59 3.74 -2.89
N ALA A 167 7.55 2.99 -3.26
CA ALA A 167 6.37 3.51 -3.98
C ALA A 167 5.59 4.53 -3.15
N TYR A 168 5.32 4.21 -1.88
CA TYR A 168 4.54 5.10 -1.01
C TYR A 168 5.30 6.35 -0.58
N SER A 169 6.64 6.37 -0.64
CA SER A 169 7.38 7.63 -0.47
C SER A 169 6.99 8.70 -1.49
N GLY A 170 6.59 8.28 -2.70
CA GLY A 170 6.06 9.14 -3.75
C GLY A 170 4.54 9.30 -3.68
N PHE A 171 3.80 8.20 -3.54
CA PHE A 171 2.34 8.20 -3.47
C PHE A 171 1.81 9.13 -2.38
N ASN A 172 2.43 9.16 -1.21
CA ASN A 172 2.02 9.97 -0.06
C ASN A 172 1.99 11.47 -0.36
N VAL A 173 2.76 11.93 -1.32
CA VAL A 173 2.80 13.34 -1.77
C VAL A 173 2.02 13.54 -3.08
N GLY A 174 2.09 12.57 -4.00
CA GLY A 174 1.23 12.45 -5.16
C GLY A 174 1.31 13.59 -6.16
N TRP A 175 2.51 14.01 -6.60
CA TRP A 175 2.66 15.18 -7.47
C TRP A 175 1.97 15.06 -8.86
N ALA A 176 1.69 13.85 -9.35
CA ALA A 176 0.96 13.57 -10.60
C ALA A 176 0.02 12.36 -10.47
N ASN A 177 -0.46 12.07 -9.25
CA ASN A 177 -1.35 10.94 -9.00
C ASN A 177 -2.77 11.23 -9.50
N ALA A 178 -3.14 10.59 -10.61
CA ALA A 178 -4.45 10.79 -11.23
C ALA A 178 -5.62 10.31 -10.34
N SER A 179 -5.41 9.29 -9.50
CA SER A 179 -6.47 8.71 -8.68
C SER A 179 -6.72 9.46 -7.35
N THR A 180 -5.79 10.27 -6.90
CA THR A 180 -5.92 11.09 -5.68
C THR A 180 -5.97 12.56 -6.02
N ILE A 181 -4.84 13.19 -6.30
CA ILE A 181 -4.75 14.62 -6.67
C ILE A 181 -5.60 14.93 -7.91
N GLY A 182 -5.52 14.07 -8.95
CA GLY A 182 -6.29 14.24 -10.18
C GLY A 182 -7.81 14.13 -9.99
N THR A 183 -8.27 13.49 -8.90
CA THR A 183 -9.68 13.46 -8.51
C THR A 183 -10.04 14.62 -7.58
N ALA A 184 -9.16 14.94 -6.62
CA ALA A 184 -9.41 15.98 -5.61
C ALA A 184 -9.38 17.41 -6.20
N GLN A 185 -8.45 17.71 -7.10
CA GLN A 185 -8.30 19.04 -7.68
C GLN A 185 -9.50 19.52 -8.50
N PRO A 186 -10.10 18.73 -9.41
CA PRO A 186 -11.33 19.14 -10.08
C PRO A 186 -12.50 19.42 -9.13
N ILE A 187 -12.63 18.64 -8.05
CA ILE A 187 -13.64 18.86 -7.00
C ILE A 187 -13.38 20.20 -6.28
N ALA A 188 -12.11 20.56 -6.11
CA ALA A 188 -11.68 21.81 -5.53
C ALA A 188 -11.62 22.96 -6.56
N GLU A 189 -12.08 22.74 -7.80
CA GLU A 189 -12.04 23.72 -8.90
C GLU A 189 -10.63 24.23 -9.19
N LEU A 190 -9.64 23.35 -9.09
CA LEU A 190 -8.24 23.63 -9.35
C LEU A 190 -7.79 22.95 -10.66
N PRO A 191 -6.85 23.57 -11.40
CA PRO A 191 -6.25 22.92 -12.57
C PRO A 191 -5.58 21.59 -12.16
N ILE A 192 -5.79 20.55 -12.98
CA ILE A 192 -5.22 19.21 -12.75
C ILE A 192 -3.70 19.30 -12.69
N PHE A 193 -3.13 18.70 -11.64
CA PHE A 193 -1.71 18.68 -11.31
C PHE A 193 -1.07 20.07 -11.06
N SER A 194 -1.88 21.12 -10.83
CA SER A 194 -1.33 22.39 -10.33
C SER A 194 -0.60 22.19 -9.00
N GLY A 195 0.40 23.01 -8.73
CA GLY A 195 1.28 22.85 -7.56
C GLY A 195 2.31 21.73 -7.67
N PHE A 196 2.55 21.20 -8.87
CA PHE A 196 3.51 20.14 -9.16
C PHE A 196 4.91 20.39 -8.56
N GLY A 197 5.49 21.58 -8.77
CA GLY A 197 6.85 21.89 -8.32
C GLY A 197 7.05 21.75 -6.81
N VAL A 198 6.12 22.29 -6.02
CA VAL A 198 6.16 22.17 -4.54
C VAL A 198 6.02 20.69 -4.13
N ARG A 199 5.12 19.95 -4.75
CA ARG A 199 4.94 18.53 -4.46
C ARG A 199 6.17 17.69 -4.80
N VAL A 200 6.91 18.03 -5.86
CA VAL A 200 8.18 17.35 -6.17
C VAL A 200 9.20 17.57 -5.04
N VAL A 201 9.32 18.79 -4.52
CA VAL A 201 10.20 19.07 -3.38
C VAL A 201 9.78 18.29 -2.15
N LEU A 202 8.49 18.27 -1.82
CA LEU A 202 7.96 17.49 -0.70
C LEU A 202 8.19 15.99 -0.89
N ASN A 203 8.08 15.48 -2.13
CA ASN A 203 8.38 14.08 -2.43
C ASN A 203 9.87 13.76 -2.21
N ILE A 204 10.78 14.63 -2.61
CA ILE A 204 12.23 14.44 -2.37
C ILE A 204 12.49 14.34 -0.87
N ILE A 205 11.88 15.20 -0.05
CA ILE A 205 12.03 15.17 1.41
C ILE A 205 11.44 13.87 1.98
N ASN A 206 10.21 13.51 1.59
CA ASN A 206 9.58 12.27 2.07
C ASN A 206 10.34 11.02 1.62
N PHE A 207 10.85 11.01 0.39
CA PHE A 207 11.74 9.95 -0.10
C PHE A 207 13.00 9.82 0.75
N ALA A 208 13.65 10.94 1.07
CA ALA A 208 14.86 10.92 1.91
C ALA A 208 14.57 10.34 3.30
N ILE A 209 13.41 10.66 3.91
CA ILE A 209 12.97 10.07 5.17
C ILE A 209 12.81 8.55 5.02
N CYS A 210 12.05 8.08 4.03
CA CYS A 210 11.81 6.65 3.80
C CYS A 210 13.12 5.89 3.50
N TYR A 211 13.99 6.47 2.68
CA TYR A 211 15.30 5.90 2.36
C TYR A 211 16.19 5.80 3.59
N PHE A 212 16.26 6.85 4.42
CA PHE A 212 17.02 6.84 5.66
C PHE A 212 16.59 5.71 6.61
N PHE A 213 15.29 5.54 6.85
CA PHE A 213 14.79 4.47 7.71
C PHE A 213 15.03 3.09 7.11
N THR A 214 14.93 2.93 5.80
CA THR A 214 15.25 1.68 5.10
C THR A 214 16.72 1.32 5.27
N ILE A 215 17.64 2.23 5.01
CA ILE A 215 19.08 2.00 5.18
C ILE A 215 19.43 1.74 6.66
N ARG A 216 18.81 2.46 7.60
CA ARG A 216 18.98 2.22 9.03
C ARG A 216 18.57 0.80 9.41
N TYR A 217 17.41 0.34 8.92
CA TYR A 217 16.95 -1.03 9.15
C TYR A 217 17.93 -2.06 8.58
N MET A 218 18.33 -1.90 7.32
CA MET A 218 19.30 -2.78 6.65
C MET A 218 20.62 -2.89 7.42
N LYS A 219 21.18 -1.76 7.90
CA LYS A 219 22.39 -1.76 8.73
C LYS A 219 22.16 -2.50 10.05
N THR A 220 21.00 -2.33 10.68
CA THR A 220 20.68 -2.97 11.96
C THR A 220 20.63 -4.49 11.84
N ILE A 221 19.95 -5.02 10.81
CA ILE A 221 19.83 -6.47 10.63
C ILE A 221 21.15 -7.09 10.08
N LYS A 222 21.94 -6.32 9.35
CA LYS A 222 23.27 -6.77 8.90
C LYS A 222 24.24 -6.95 10.07
N ALA A 223 24.15 -6.06 11.08
CA ALA A 223 24.95 -6.15 12.31
C ALA A 223 24.44 -7.26 13.25
N ASP A 224 23.13 -7.44 13.35
CA ASP A 224 22.48 -8.44 14.19
C ASP A 224 21.22 -8.99 13.50
N PRO A 225 21.31 -10.14 12.81
CA PRO A 225 20.19 -10.78 12.11
C PRO A 225 18.97 -11.09 13.01
N LYS A 226 19.18 -11.23 14.33
CA LYS A 226 18.07 -11.44 15.29
C LYS A 226 17.15 -10.24 15.43
N LYS A 227 17.58 -9.06 14.96
CA LYS A 227 16.75 -7.83 14.92
C LYS A 227 15.87 -7.73 13.69
N SER A 228 15.91 -8.71 12.79
CA SER A 228 14.94 -8.81 11.71
C SER A 228 13.53 -8.92 12.27
N LEU A 229 12.56 -8.20 11.68
CA LEU A 229 11.15 -8.31 12.07
C LEU A 229 10.58 -9.70 11.81
N ASN A 230 11.21 -10.47 10.91
CA ASN A 230 10.80 -11.82 10.56
C ASN A 230 11.58 -12.90 11.33
N TYR A 231 12.43 -12.50 12.29
CA TYR A 231 13.12 -13.45 13.14
C TYR A 231 12.15 -14.10 14.15
N GLU A 232 12.19 -15.43 14.21
CA GLU A 232 11.46 -16.22 15.20
C GLU A 232 12.43 -16.97 16.13
N ALA A 233 12.06 -17.13 17.40
CA ALA A 233 12.88 -17.81 18.37
C ALA A 233 13.09 -19.29 17.95
N GLY A 234 14.35 -19.71 17.78
CA GLY A 234 14.70 -21.03 17.27
C GLY A 234 15.10 -21.06 15.80
N MET A 235 14.90 -19.97 15.06
CA MET A 235 15.38 -19.81 13.69
C MET A 235 16.90 -19.60 13.66
N SER A 236 17.60 -20.14 12.68
CA SER A 236 18.99 -19.75 12.47
C SER A 236 19.06 -18.32 11.92
N ALA A 237 20.16 -17.61 12.21
CA ALA A 237 20.35 -16.25 11.68
C ALA A 237 20.34 -16.21 10.15
N SER A 238 20.81 -17.26 9.48
CA SER A 238 20.78 -17.43 8.02
C SER A 238 19.35 -17.60 7.49
N ASP A 239 18.49 -18.33 8.20
CA ASP A 239 17.10 -18.55 7.77
C ASP A 239 16.27 -17.26 7.85
N SER A 240 16.51 -16.43 8.88
CA SER A 240 15.82 -15.13 9.03
C SER A 240 16.20 -14.11 7.92
N MET A 241 17.41 -14.25 7.37
CA MET A 241 17.93 -13.40 6.29
C MET A 241 17.61 -13.96 4.89
N GLY A 242 16.74 -14.96 4.79
CA GLY A 242 16.38 -15.56 3.50
C GLY A 242 17.47 -16.40 2.85
N ALA A 243 18.61 -16.58 3.51
CA ALA A 243 19.66 -17.47 3.10
C ALA A 243 19.31 -18.93 3.48
N GLY A 244 18.17 -19.42 2.99
CA GLY A 244 17.85 -20.84 3.06
C GLY A 244 18.97 -21.66 2.45
N LYS A 245 19.04 -22.96 2.78
CA LYS A 245 20.12 -23.91 2.40
C LYS A 245 20.52 -23.90 0.91
N ASP A 246 19.71 -23.29 0.05
CA ASP A 246 19.96 -23.12 -1.39
C ASP A 246 20.66 -21.80 -1.74
N GLY A 247 20.68 -20.79 -0.86
CA GLY A 247 21.36 -19.50 -1.09
C GLY A 247 22.88 -19.53 -0.86
N ALA A 248 23.38 -20.54 -0.13
CA ALA A 248 24.81 -20.67 0.16
C ALA A 248 25.59 -21.44 -0.92
N LYS A 249 24.92 -22.06 -1.87
CA LYS A 249 25.55 -22.53 -3.12
C LYS A 249 25.48 -21.35 -4.10
N ALA A 250 26.45 -20.44 -4.03
CA ALA A 250 26.88 -19.67 -5.19
C ALA A 250 27.29 -20.70 -6.28
N ILE A 251 26.28 -21.24 -6.95
CA ILE A 251 26.48 -21.94 -8.20
C ILE A 251 27.08 -20.90 -9.10
N GLU A 252 28.21 -21.18 -9.72
CA GLU A 252 28.70 -20.51 -10.91
C GLU A 252 27.61 -20.63 -12.00
N ALA A 253 26.53 -19.92 -11.81
CA ALA A 253 25.37 -19.98 -12.67
C ALA A 253 25.68 -19.13 -13.89
N HIS A 254 26.22 -19.79 -14.91
CA HIS A 254 26.32 -19.19 -16.24
C HIS A 254 24.92 -18.76 -16.70
N LEU A 255 24.75 -17.48 -17.01
CA LEU A 255 23.54 -16.95 -17.63
C LEU A 255 23.34 -17.66 -18.98
N THR A 256 22.35 -18.54 -19.03
CA THR A 256 21.95 -19.21 -20.27
C THR A 256 21.02 -18.31 -21.06
N THR A 257 20.88 -18.58 -22.37
CA THR A 257 19.91 -17.88 -23.24
C THR A 257 18.48 -17.99 -22.69
N LYS A 258 18.11 -19.13 -22.11
CA LYS A 258 16.79 -19.32 -21.48
C LYS A 258 16.59 -18.43 -20.25
N HIS A 259 17.63 -18.29 -19.42
CA HIS A 259 17.60 -17.35 -18.28
C HIS A 259 17.42 -15.90 -18.75
N LEU A 260 18.14 -15.51 -19.82
CA LEU A 260 18.03 -14.16 -20.37
C LEU A 260 16.62 -13.88 -20.92
N ILE A 261 16.04 -14.83 -21.67
CA ILE A 261 14.65 -14.72 -22.17
C ILE A 261 13.65 -14.59 -21.02
N SER A 262 13.81 -15.37 -19.94
CA SER A 262 12.94 -15.29 -18.77
C SER A 262 13.02 -13.92 -18.07
N LEU A 263 14.22 -13.37 -17.96
CA LEU A 263 14.44 -12.03 -17.36
C LEU A 263 13.88 -10.90 -18.27
N ILE A 264 14.10 -11.00 -19.58
CA ILE A 264 13.50 -10.07 -20.56
C ILE A 264 11.98 -10.15 -20.49
N GLY A 265 11.41 -11.36 -20.42
CA GLY A 265 9.97 -11.56 -20.23
C GLY A 265 9.44 -10.85 -18.98
N LEU A 266 10.15 -10.94 -17.84
CA LEU A 266 9.79 -10.21 -16.63
C LEU A 266 9.84 -8.69 -16.84
N VAL A 267 10.91 -8.17 -17.47
CA VAL A 267 11.03 -6.73 -17.76
C VAL A 267 9.92 -6.26 -18.69
N VAL A 268 9.59 -7.03 -19.72
CA VAL A 268 8.49 -6.74 -20.65
C VAL A 268 7.15 -6.75 -19.92
N ALA A 269 6.90 -7.72 -19.04
CA ALA A 269 5.66 -7.77 -18.25
C ALA A 269 5.52 -6.55 -17.32
N VAL A 270 6.58 -6.17 -16.63
CA VAL A 270 6.58 -4.95 -15.80
C VAL A 270 6.36 -3.70 -16.65
N ALA A 271 7.05 -3.58 -17.78
CA ALA A 271 6.87 -2.45 -18.70
C ALA A 271 5.43 -2.39 -19.25
N ALA A 272 4.85 -3.53 -19.60
CA ALA A 272 3.46 -3.62 -20.07
C ALA A 272 2.48 -3.17 -18.96
N ILE A 273 2.70 -3.57 -17.71
CA ILE A 273 1.89 -3.12 -16.57
C ILE A 273 2.01 -1.61 -16.38
N LEU A 274 3.22 -1.03 -16.48
CA LEU A 274 3.43 0.41 -16.36
C LEU A 274 2.69 1.18 -17.45
N VAL A 275 2.93 0.82 -18.72
CA VAL A 275 2.27 1.45 -19.87
C VAL A 275 0.76 1.24 -19.83
N GLY A 276 0.33 0.02 -19.48
CA GLY A 276 -1.07 -0.35 -19.32
C GLY A 276 -1.79 0.47 -18.24
N SER A 277 -1.16 0.65 -17.07
CA SER A 277 -1.73 1.43 -15.97
C SER A 277 -1.83 2.91 -16.32
N VAL A 278 -0.81 3.48 -16.97
CA VAL A 278 -0.79 4.91 -17.34
C VAL A 278 -1.73 5.20 -18.53
N LYS A 279 -1.60 4.46 -19.62
CA LYS A 279 -2.27 4.78 -20.88
C LYS A 279 -3.66 4.17 -20.99
N TYR A 280 -3.84 2.95 -20.48
CA TYR A 280 -5.06 2.16 -20.64
C TYR A 280 -5.85 1.95 -19.32
N LYS A 281 -5.42 2.57 -18.22
CA LYS A 281 -6.05 2.46 -16.90
C LYS A 281 -6.23 1.00 -16.44
N TRP A 282 -5.23 0.16 -16.69
CA TRP A 282 -5.23 -1.24 -16.26
C TRP A 282 -5.44 -1.34 -14.76
N SER A 283 -6.24 -2.34 -14.37
CA SER A 283 -6.49 -2.67 -12.98
C SER A 283 -6.03 -4.09 -12.65
N TYR A 284 -6.48 -4.66 -11.57
CA TYR A 284 -6.06 -5.97 -11.09
C TYR A 284 -6.19 -7.10 -12.14
N ASP A 285 -7.25 -7.09 -12.97
CA ASP A 285 -7.53 -8.14 -13.94
C ASP A 285 -6.44 -8.22 -15.02
N GLN A 286 -6.05 -7.07 -15.58
CA GLN A 286 -5.01 -7.01 -16.64
C GLN A 286 -3.63 -7.32 -16.07
N ILE A 287 -3.35 -6.90 -14.82
CA ILE A 287 -2.10 -7.22 -14.14
C ILE A 287 -2.00 -8.73 -13.91
N ALA A 288 -3.08 -9.35 -13.40
CA ALA A 288 -3.15 -10.80 -13.22
C ALA A 288 -2.93 -11.55 -14.54
N ALA A 289 -3.63 -11.13 -15.62
CA ALA A 289 -3.48 -11.72 -16.94
C ALA A 289 -2.05 -11.59 -17.48
N THR A 290 -1.38 -10.45 -17.26
CA THR A 290 0.02 -10.24 -17.66
C THR A 290 0.96 -11.20 -16.96
N PHE A 291 0.83 -11.38 -15.64
CA PHE A 291 1.65 -12.34 -14.90
C PHE A 291 1.33 -13.79 -15.25
N PHE A 292 0.06 -14.12 -15.51
CA PHE A 292 -0.32 -15.44 -16.01
C PHE A 292 0.33 -15.75 -17.36
N THR A 293 0.28 -14.79 -18.30
CA THR A 293 0.93 -14.91 -19.62
C THR A 293 2.44 -15.10 -19.47
N LEU A 294 3.09 -14.29 -18.61
CA LEU A 294 4.51 -14.45 -18.29
C LEU A 294 4.81 -15.86 -17.78
N ALA A 295 4.00 -16.38 -16.85
CA ALA A 295 4.15 -17.71 -16.28
C ALA A 295 4.09 -18.81 -17.35
N VAL A 296 3.08 -18.76 -18.22
CA VAL A 296 2.90 -19.75 -19.30
C VAL A 296 4.07 -19.68 -20.27
N VAL A 297 4.41 -18.50 -20.78
CA VAL A 297 5.49 -18.33 -21.75
C VAL A 297 6.84 -18.79 -21.17
N VAL A 298 7.19 -18.32 -19.98
CA VAL A 298 8.47 -18.69 -19.34
C VAL A 298 8.52 -20.17 -19.01
N GLY A 299 7.44 -20.75 -18.46
CA GLY A 299 7.39 -22.17 -18.15
C GLY A 299 7.60 -23.08 -19.37
N LEU A 300 6.91 -22.77 -20.47
CA LEU A 300 7.03 -23.53 -21.72
C LEU A 300 8.40 -23.36 -22.37
N LEU A 301 8.94 -22.15 -22.46
CA LEU A 301 10.26 -21.88 -23.05
C LEU A 301 11.40 -22.53 -22.27
N ASN A 302 11.25 -22.71 -20.97
CA ASN A 302 12.22 -23.42 -20.13
C ASN A 302 12.05 -24.95 -20.13
N GLY A 303 11.09 -25.48 -20.92
CA GLY A 303 10.91 -26.93 -21.09
C GLY A 303 10.16 -27.63 -19.96
N MET A 304 9.39 -26.89 -19.16
CA MET A 304 8.58 -27.48 -18.07
C MET A 304 7.38 -28.28 -18.62
N GLY A 305 7.01 -28.08 -19.89
CA GLY A 305 5.80 -28.63 -20.50
C GLY A 305 4.52 -28.08 -19.85
N ILE A 306 3.36 -28.41 -20.37
CA ILE A 306 2.07 -27.87 -19.91
C ILE A 306 1.80 -28.29 -18.45
N ASN A 307 1.93 -29.59 -18.16
CA ASN A 307 1.64 -30.13 -16.81
C ASN A 307 2.63 -29.62 -15.75
N GLY A 308 3.93 -29.50 -16.10
CA GLY A 308 4.94 -28.96 -15.21
C GLY A 308 4.70 -27.49 -14.90
N THR A 309 4.42 -26.68 -15.92
CA THR A 309 4.08 -25.25 -15.77
C THR A 309 2.87 -25.08 -14.87
N THR A 310 1.79 -25.83 -15.12
CA THR A 310 0.56 -25.75 -14.29
C THR A 310 0.83 -26.15 -12.84
N LYS A 311 1.57 -27.24 -12.61
CA LYS A 311 1.89 -27.70 -11.24
C LYS A 311 2.71 -26.66 -10.47
N VAL A 312 3.73 -26.08 -11.08
CA VAL A 312 4.57 -25.05 -10.46
C VAL A 312 3.76 -23.77 -10.22
N PHE A 313 2.96 -23.35 -11.21
CA PHE A 313 2.09 -22.16 -11.09
C PHE A 313 1.12 -22.28 -9.91
N ILE A 314 0.38 -23.40 -9.82
CA ILE A 314 -0.55 -23.65 -8.70
C ILE A 314 0.20 -23.69 -7.37
N GLY A 315 1.39 -24.28 -7.32
CA GLY A 315 2.24 -24.27 -6.13
C GLY A 315 2.58 -22.87 -5.65
N GLY A 316 2.90 -21.96 -6.58
CA GLY A 316 3.13 -20.54 -6.29
C GLY A 316 1.88 -19.81 -5.82
N CYS A 317 0.72 -20.05 -6.48
CA CYS A 317 -0.58 -19.51 -6.04
C CYS A 317 -0.89 -19.94 -4.60
N SER A 318 -0.65 -21.20 -4.25
CA SER A 318 -0.91 -21.74 -2.90
C SER A 318 -0.08 -21.04 -1.82
N LYS A 319 1.14 -20.63 -2.12
CA LYS A 319 1.98 -19.84 -1.19
C LYS A 319 1.39 -18.48 -0.86
N MET A 320 0.54 -17.91 -1.75
CA MET A 320 -0.09 -16.60 -1.62
C MET A 320 -1.48 -16.63 -0.98
N VAL A 321 -2.04 -17.80 -0.67
CA VAL A 321 -3.38 -17.95 -0.12
C VAL A 321 -3.55 -17.16 1.18
N ASN A 322 -2.56 -17.22 2.10
CA ASN A 322 -2.64 -16.46 3.35
C ASN A 322 -2.72 -14.93 3.11
N ALA A 323 -1.93 -14.41 2.15
CA ALA A 323 -1.98 -13.00 1.78
C ALA A 323 -3.34 -12.62 1.19
N ALA A 324 -3.92 -13.45 0.33
CA ALA A 324 -5.24 -13.25 -0.24
C ALA A 324 -6.32 -13.22 0.85
N PHE A 325 -6.28 -14.14 1.82
CA PHE A 325 -7.23 -14.18 2.94
C PHE A 325 -7.18 -12.91 3.80
N ILE A 326 -5.98 -12.42 4.14
CA ILE A 326 -5.79 -11.18 4.91
C ILE A 326 -6.48 -10.00 4.20
N VAL A 327 -6.34 -9.90 2.88
CA VAL A 327 -7.00 -8.85 2.07
C VAL A 327 -8.53 -8.99 2.09
N GLY A 328 -9.06 -10.21 2.03
CA GLY A 328 -10.49 -10.47 2.15
C GLY A 328 -11.06 -9.98 3.49
N PHE A 329 -10.42 -10.33 4.61
CA PHE A 329 -10.81 -9.85 5.94
C PHE A 329 -10.75 -8.32 6.06
N ALA A 330 -9.69 -7.68 5.56
CA ALA A 330 -9.55 -6.23 5.58
C ALA A 330 -10.71 -5.52 4.86
N ASN A 331 -11.17 -6.05 3.72
CA ASN A 331 -12.32 -5.52 2.99
C ASN A 331 -13.66 -5.75 3.70
N GLY A 332 -13.78 -6.75 4.56
CA GLY A 332 -14.98 -6.98 5.39
C GLY A 332 -15.30 -5.79 6.30
N ILE A 333 -14.29 -5.05 6.78
CA ILE A 333 -14.48 -3.83 7.57
C ILE A 333 -15.25 -2.78 6.76
N SER A 334 -14.84 -2.53 5.50
CA SER A 334 -15.53 -1.59 4.61
C SER A 334 -16.97 -2.01 4.32
N VAL A 335 -17.25 -3.32 4.27
CA VAL A 335 -18.61 -3.83 4.08
C VAL A 335 -19.49 -3.49 5.29
N ILE A 336 -19.00 -3.71 6.51
CA ILE A 336 -19.74 -3.40 7.75
C ILE A 336 -20.09 -1.91 7.83
N LEU A 337 -19.10 -1.05 7.58
CA LEU A 337 -19.30 0.40 7.66
C LEU A 337 -20.29 0.93 6.62
N ALA A 338 -20.24 0.37 5.41
CA ALA A 338 -21.20 0.70 4.35
C ALA A 338 -22.61 0.20 4.69
N SER A 339 -22.75 -1.02 5.21
CA SER A 339 -24.04 -1.59 5.60
C SER A 339 -24.70 -0.84 6.76
N GLY A 340 -23.90 -0.28 7.67
CA GLY A 340 -24.39 0.51 8.80
C GLY A 340 -24.72 1.96 8.47
N ASN A 341 -24.42 2.44 7.25
CA ASN A 341 -24.59 3.84 6.80
C ASN A 341 -23.95 4.88 7.75
N ILE A 342 -22.90 4.50 8.51
CA ILE A 342 -22.26 5.39 9.50
C ILE A 342 -21.10 6.19 8.92
N LEU A 343 -20.65 5.88 7.72
CA LEU A 343 -19.46 6.46 7.12
C LEU A 343 -19.61 7.96 6.89
N ASN A 344 -20.74 8.37 6.30
CA ASN A 344 -21.05 9.78 6.04
C ASN A 344 -21.17 10.59 7.33
N THR A 345 -21.73 10.00 8.39
CA THR A 345 -21.81 10.60 9.72
C THR A 345 -20.41 10.86 10.31
N ILE A 346 -19.52 9.90 10.20
CA ILE A 346 -18.12 10.05 10.67
C ILE A 346 -17.44 11.19 9.92
N VAL A 347 -17.58 11.23 8.58
CA VAL A 347 -17.00 12.31 7.75
C VAL A 347 -17.60 13.66 8.14
N TYR A 348 -18.91 13.73 8.33
CA TYR A 348 -19.62 14.94 8.78
C TYR A 348 -19.10 15.41 10.14
N TRP A 349 -19.05 14.56 11.15
CA TRP A 349 -18.58 14.93 12.47
C TRP A 349 -17.12 15.42 12.48
N LEU A 350 -16.27 14.86 11.63
CA LEU A 350 -14.90 15.32 11.49
C LEU A 350 -14.79 16.66 10.73
N SER A 351 -15.79 17.04 9.96
CA SER A 351 -15.80 18.35 9.27
C SER A 351 -16.25 19.52 10.16
N ILE A 352 -17.10 19.28 11.17
CA ILE A 352 -17.67 20.34 12.02
C ILE A 352 -16.60 21.20 12.74
N PRO A 353 -15.58 20.62 13.40
CA PRO A 353 -14.63 21.47 14.16
C PRO A 353 -13.82 22.42 13.27
N MET A 354 -13.66 22.11 11.99
CA MET A 354 -12.82 22.89 11.08
C MET A 354 -13.36 24.29 10.84
N SER A 355 -14.69 24.48 10.84
CA SER A 355 -15.33 25.77 10.55
C SER A 355 -15.05 26.86 11.59
N GLY A 356 -14.62 26.47 12.81
CA GLY A 356 -14.27 27.40 13.89
C GLY A 356 -12.77 27.64 14.08
N MET A 357 -11.91 26.97 13.28
CA MET A 357 -10.45 27.06 13.41
C MET A 357 -9.89 28.12 12.46
N GLY A 358 -8.83 28.83 12.89
CA GLY A 358 -8.08 29.70 11.97
C GLY A 358 -7.39 28.90 10.87
N SER A 359 -7.03 29.54 9.76
CA SER A 359 -6.61 28.88 8.52
C SER A 359 -5.43 27.90 8.68
N ILE A 360 -4.41 28.25 9.47
CA ILE A 360 -3.25 27.36 9.70
C ILE A 360 -3.65 26.13 10.51
N LEU A 361 -4.39 26.34 11.62
CA LEU A 361 -4.82 25.23 12.48
C LEU A 361 -5.82 24.33 11.74
N GLY A 362 -6.76 24.95 11.00
CA GLY A 362 -7.72 24.23 10.17
C GLY A 362 -7.08 23.38 9.09
N ALA A 363 -6.06 23.87 8.38
CA ALA A 363 -5.30 23.09 7.39
C ALA A 363 -4.63 21.85 8.01
N ASN A 364 -4.01 22.01 9.18
CA ASN A 364 -3.39 20.92 9.90
C ASN A 364 -4.43 19.91 10.44
N PHE A 365 -5.57 20.40 10.91
CA PHE A 365 -6.67 19.54 11.36
C PHE A 365 -7.30 18.77 10.19
N MET A 366 -7.40 19.36 8.98
CA MET A 366 -7.83 18.66 7.76
C MET A 366 -6.95 17.47 7.46
N PHE A 367 -5.62 17.60 7.62
CA PHE A 367 -4.70 16.46 7.47
C PHE A 367 -5.02 15.35 8.47
N VAL A 368 -5.16 15.70 9.75
CA VAL A 368 -5.47 14.71 10.82
C VAL A 368 -6.83 14.05 10.56
N ALA A 369 -7.84 14.80 10.19
CA ALA A 369 -9.17 14.29 9.87
C ALA A 369 -9.10 13.29 8.69
N ASN A 370 -8.40 13.65 7.59
CA ASN A 370 -8.23 12.77 6.45
C ASN A 370 -7.45 11.50 6.79
N LEU A 371 -6.46 11.59 7.68
CA LEU A 371 -5.74 10.43 8.18
C LEU A 371 -6.68 9.45 8.88
N PHE A 372 -7.59 9.93 9.73
CA PHE A 372 -8.58 9.08 10.41
C PHE A 372 -9.68 8.58 9.46
N ILE A 373 -10.14 9.41 8.53
CA ILE A 373 -11.16 9.01 7.54
C ILE A 373 -10.66 7.86 6.67
N ASN A 374 -9.37 7.83 6.32
CA ASN A 374 -8.80 6.74 5.53
C ASN A 374 -8.87 5.39 6.24
N LEU A 375 -8.90 5.34 7.57
CA LEU A 375 -9.17 4.09 8.30
C LEU A 375 -10.46 3.42 7.82
N PHE A 376 -11.45 4.22 7.45
CA PHE A 376 -12.78 3.77 7.03
C PHE A 376 -12.92 3.71 5.50
N ILE A 377 -12.25 4.61 4.78
CA ILE A 377 -12.25 4.69 3.30
C ILE A 377 -10.82 4.53 2.76
N PRO A 378 -10.24 3.32 2.78
CA PRO A 378 -8.86 3.10 2.33
C PRO A 378 -8.77 3.09 0.78
N SER A 379 -9.21 4.16 0.15
CA SER A 379 -9.27 4.33 -1.30
C SER A 379 -9.10 5.80 -1.64
N GLY A 380 -7.97 6.18 -2.22
CA GLY A 380 -7.66 7.59 -2.51
C GLY A 380 -8.73 8.31 -3.34
N SER A 381 -9.21 7.71 -4.44
CA SER A 381 -10.30 8.29 -5.24
C SER A 381 -11.65 8.27 -4.50
N GLY A 382 -11.95 7.19 -3.78
CA GLY A 382 -13.16 7.07 -2.98
C GLY A 382 -13.21 8.10 -1.86
N GLN A 383 -12.10 8.26 -1.14
CA GLN A 383 -11.99 9.28 -0.09
C GLN A 383 -12.09 10.70 -0.68
N ALA A 384 -11.40 10.99 -1.81
CA ALA A 384 -11.49 12.29 -2.47
C ALA A 384 -12.94 12.69 -2.79
N VAL A 385 -13.70 11.78 -3.39
CA VAL A 385 -15.11 12.02 -3.78
C VAL A 385 -16.02 12.22 -2.56
N ALA A 386 -15.79 11.48 -1.49
CA ALA A 386 -16.60 11.57 -0.27
C ALA A 386 -16.26 12.82 0.56
N VAL A 387 -14.99 13.23 0.60
CA VAL A 387 -14.48 14.21 1.58
C VAL A 387 -14.29 15.59 0.98
N MET A 388 -13.73 15.69 -0.24
CA MET A 388 -13.39 17.01 -0.82
C MET A 388 -14.59 17.94 -1.02
N PRO A 389 -15.79 17.47 -1.42
CA PRO A 389 -16.96 18.34 -1.51
C PRO A 389 -17.36 19.00 -0.19
N LEU A 390 -17.01 18.38 0.95
CA LEU A 390 -17.25 18.93 2.28
C LEU A 390 -16.09 19.83 2.74
N MET A 391 -14.85 19.39 2.46
CA MET A 391 -13.66 20.11 2.93
C MET A 391 -13.39 21.39 2.16
N VAL A 392 -13.75 21.48 0.87
CA VAL A 392 -13.53 22.68 0.07
C VAL A 392 -14.34 23.87 0.59
N PRO A 393 -15.67 23.79 0.80
CA PRO A 393 -16.42 24.89 1.41
C PRO A 393 -15.93 25.28 2.81
N VAL A 394 -15.55 24.29 3.62
CA VAL A 394 -14.99 24.55 4.96
C VAL A 394 -13.63 25.25 4.86
N ALA A 395 -12.79 24.87 3.89
CA ALA A 395 -11.52 25.53 3.64
C ALA A 395 -11.73 27.00 3.25
N ASP A 396 -12.66 27.27 2.33
CA ASP A 396 -12.99 28.62 1.89
C ASP A 396 -13.47 29.50 3.07
N LEU A 397 -14.35 28.97 3.92
CA LEU A 397 -14.84 29.66 5.13
C LEU A 397 -13.73 29.91 6.16
N ALA A 398 -12.80 28.99 6.32
CA ALA A 398 -11.68 29.10 7.25
C ALA A 398 -10.49 29.90 6.68
N GLY A 399 -10.57 30.40 5.45
CA GLY A 399 -9.49 31.09 4.76
C GLY A 399 -8.30 30.19 4.42
N ILE A 400 -8.53 28.89 4.24
CA ILE A 400 -7.53 27.92 3.80
C ILE A 400 -7.53 27.89 2.28
N THR A 401 -6.35 27.96 1.64
CA THR A 401 -6.31 27.83 0.18
C THR A 401 -6.75 26.44 -0.24
N ARG A 402 -7.54 26.33 -1.29
CA ARG A 402 -8.04 25.04 -1.79
C ARG A 402 -6.91 24.08 -2.13
N GLN A 403 -5.75 24.60 -2.57
CA GLN A 403 -4.57 23.79 -2.88
C GLN A 403 -3.95 23.16 -1.61
N VAL A 404 -3.94 23.90 -0.50
CA VAL A 404 -3.51 23.39 0.80
C VAL A 404 -4.50 22.35 1.33
N ALA A 405 -5.80 22.55 1.15
CA ALA A 405 -6.82 21.54 1.49
C ALA A 405 -6.63 20.23 0.71
N VAL A 406 -6.35 20.31 -0.59
CA VAL A 406 -6.02 19.14 -1.44
C VAL A 406 -4.74 18.45 -0.94
N GLN A 407 -3.72 19.23 -0.51
CA GLN A 407 -2.49 18.61 0.01
C GLN A 407 -2.70 17.98 1.38
N ALA A 408 -3.53 18.56 2.24
CA ALA A 408 -3.91 17.96 3.52
C ALA A 408 -4.65 16.63 3.33
N PHE A 409 -5.58 16.57 2.37
CA PHE A 409 -6.21 15.32 1.95
C PHE A 409 -5.17 14.29 1.48
N GLN A 410 -4.26 14.68 0.57
CA GLN A 410 -3.27 13.79 0.00
C GLN A 410 -2.33 13.19 1.05
N PHE A 411 -1.85 13.99 2.00
CA PHE A 411 -1.04 13.51 3.10
C PHE A 411 -1.82 12.57 4.02
N GLY A 412 -3.08 12.91 4.33
CA GLY A 412 -3.93 12.08 5.16
C GLY A 412 -4.18 10.70 4.56
N ASP A 413 -4.57 10.64 3.29
CA ASP A 413 -4.74 9.39 2.53
C ASP A 413 -3.41 8.63 2.41
N GLY A 414 -2.35 9.30 1.99
CA GLY A 414 -1.08 8.65 1.69
C GLY A 414 -0.43 7.99 2.91
N PHE A 415 -0.22 8.74 4.00
CA PHE A 415 0.48 8.22 5.17
C PHE A 415 -0.32 7.16 5.92
N SER A 416 -1.64 7.29 5.97
CA SER A 416 -2.52 6.31 6.62
C SER A 416 -2.59 4.98 5.86
N ASN A 417 -2.45 4.98 4.53
CA ASN A 417 -2.31 3.76 3.74
C ASN A 417 -1.04 2.96 4.08
N CYS A 418 -0.02 3.61 4.67
CA CYS A 418 1.15 2.92 5.21
C CYS A 418 0.92 2.35 6.62
N LEU A 419 -0.13 2.75 7.33
CA LEU A 419 -0.36 2.38 8.73
C LEU A 419 -1.54 1.43 8.92
N PHE A 420 -2.71 1.77 8.36
CA PHE A 420 -3.94 1.12 8.77
C PHE A 420 -4.14 -0.26 8.15
N PRO A 421 -4.56 -1.25 8.96
CA PRO A 421 -4.76 -2.62 8.49
C PRO A 421 -6.01 -2.77 7.60
N THR A 422 -6.78 -1.71 7.41
CA THR A 422 -7.87 -1.65 6.43
C THR A 422 -7.38 -1.48 4.99
N ALA A 423 -6.13 -1.01 4.81
CA ALA A 423 -5.51 -0.88 3.49
C ALA A 423 -5.10 -2.28 2.95
N GLY A 424 -5.89 -2.81 2.03
CA GLY A 424 -5.68 -4.16 1.46
C GLY A 424 -4.32 -4.31 0.77
N THR A 425 -3.82 -3.27 0.12
CA THR A 425 -2.49 -3.25 -0.52
C THR A 425 -1.36 -3.39 0.50
N LEU A 426 -1.45 -2.70 1.66
CA LEU A 426 -0.51 -2.83 2.77
C LEU A 426 -0.52 -4.25 3.32
N MET A 427 -1.72 -4.73 3.67
CA MET A 427 -1.86 -6.03 4.32
C MET A 427 -1.45 -7.17 3.41
N GLY A 428 -1.81 -7.11 2.13
CA GLY A 428 -1.35 -8.07 1.12
C GLY A 428 0.17 -8.05 0.96
N SER A 429 0.78 -6.89 0.92
CA SER A 429 2.24 -6.73 0.79
C SER A 429 2.99 -7.27 2.01
N LEU A 430 2.53 -6.96 3.22
CA LEU A 430 3.10 -7.48 4.47
C LEU A 430 2.97 -9.01 4.58
N ALA A 431 1.81 -9.56 4.17
CA ALA A 431 1.57 -10.99 4.19
C ALA A 431 2.49 -11.74 3.21
N ILE A 432 2.72 -11.19 2.01
CA ILE A 432 3.70 -11.71 1.04
C ILE A 432 5.12 -11.68 1.63
N ALA A 433 5.47 -10.60 2.32
CA ALA A 433 6.75 -10.45 3.01
C ALA A 433 6.86 -11.30 4.29
N LYS A 434 5.79 -12.01 4.69
CA LYS A 434 5.69 -12.80 5.93
C LYS A 434 5.97 -11.96 7.18
N THR A 435 5.59 -10.68 7.15
CA THR A 435 5.81 -9.75 8.26
C THR A 435 4.49 -9.48 8.97
N ASP A 436 4.48 -9.65 10.29
CA ASP A 436 3.32 -9.37 11.12
C ASP A 436 3.05 -7.85 11.16
N TRP A 437 1.78 -7.46 10.97
CA TRP A 437 1.39 -6.05 10.98
C TRP A 437 1.74 -5.35 12.31
N THR A 438 1.63 -6.02 13.45
CA THR A 438 1.91 -5.39 14.75
C THR A 438 3.40 -5.10 14.92
N LYS A 439 4.29 -5.97 14.42
CA LYS A 439 5.74 -5.74 14.38
C LYS A 439 6.08 -4.59 13.42
N TYR A 440 5.46 -4.61 12.25
CA TYR A 440 5.61 -3.54 11.25
C TYR A 440 5.15 -2.19 11.80
N ALA A 441 3.96 -2.10 12.38
CA ALA A 441 3.41 -0.85 12.92
C ALA A 441 4.36 -0.22 13.96
N LYS A 442 4.93 -1.03 14.87
CA LYS A 442 5.93 -0.55 15.84
C LYS A 442 7.18 0.01 15.16
N TRP A 443 7.65 -0.66 14.11
CA TRP A 443 8.81 -0.20 13.34
C TRP A 443 8.49 1.10 12.57
N LEU A 444 7.25 1.22 12.06
CA LEU A 444 6.80 2.37 11.29
C LEU A 444 6.68 3.65 12.12
N MET A 445 6.33 3.56 13.43
CA MET A 445 6.00 4.74 14.24
C MET A 445 7.01 5.89 14.17
N PRO A 446 8.33 5.70 14.31
CA PRO A 446 9.28 6.81 14.21
C PRO A 446 9.36 7.40 12.79
N LEU A 447 9.20 6.59 11.73
CA LEU A 447 9.14 7.06 10.35
C LEU A 447 7.87 7.90 10.14
N LEU A 448 6.72 7.38 10.56
CA LEU A 448 5.44 8.08 10.49
C LEU A 448 5.46 9.39 11.30
N GLY A 449 6.11 9.41 12.45
CA GLY A 449 6.34 10.62 13.23
C GLY A 449 7.06 11.70 12.43
N CYS A 450 8.12 11.35 11.69
CA CYS A 450 8.81 12.27 10.78
C CYS A 450 7.90 12.75 9.64
N GLN A 451 7.06 11.87 9.09
CA GLN A 451 6.10 12.22 8.03
C GLN A 451 4.99 13.13 8.53
N VAL A 452 4.48 12.90 9.73
CA VAL A 452 3.49 13.78 10.39
C VAL A 452 4.10 15.16 10.63
N ILE A 453 5.33 15.24 11.13
CA ILE A 453 6.03 16.52 11.28
C ILE A 453 6.20 17.22 9.93
N LEU A 454 6.60 16.49 8.88
CA LEU A 454 6.69 17.02 7.52
C LEU A 454 5.34 17.61 7.07
N SER A 455 4.23 16.92 7.33
CA SER A 455 2.89 17.41 6.98
C SER A 455 2.55 18.70 7.72
N PHE A 456 2.70 18.73 9.04
CA PHE A 456 2.40 19.91 9.85
C PHE A 456 3.24 21.12 9.42
N VAL A 457 4.55 20.93 9.26
CA VAL A 457 5.46 22.00 8.85
C VAL A 457 5.13 22.50 7.44
N SER A 458 4.96 21.59 6.49
CA SER A 458 4.69 21.98 5.10
C SER A 458 3.33 22.65 4.94
N LEU A 459 2.26 22.12 5.54
CA LEU A 459 0.93 22.72 5.48
C LEU A 459 0.90 24.11 6.14
N THR A 460 1.59 24.26 7.29
CA THR A 460 1.73 25.57 7.95
C THR A 460 2.45 26.57 7.07
N ILE A 461 3.60 26.19 6.47
CA ILE A 461 4.34 27.08 5.57
C ILE A 461 3.50 27.42 4.33
N LEU A 462 2.95 26.42 3.66
CA LEU A 462 2.17 26.61 2.42
C LEU A 462 0.93 27.49 2.66
N GLN A 463 0.25 27.31 3.80
CA GLN A 463 -0.88 28.15 4.17
C GLN A 463 -0.43 29.58 4.51
N SER A 464 0.68 29.75 5.22
CA SER A 464 1.18 31.07 5.60
C SER A 464 1.61 31.93 4.41
N ILE A 465 2.11 31.29 3.33
CA ILE A 465 2.47 31.98 2.07
C ILE A 465 1.30 32.10 1.09
N GLY A 466 0.11 31.59 1.46
CA GLY A 466 -1.07 31.63 0.59
C GLY A 466 -0.90 30.80 -0.68
N TRP A 467 -0.29 29.61 -0.59
CA TRP A 467 0.00 28.77 -1.77
C TRP A 467 -1.26 28.36 -2.55
N THR A 468 -1.34 28.81 -3.79
CA THR A 468 -2.45 28.50 -4.72
C THR A 468 -2.09 27.43 -5.75
N GLY A 469 -0.81 27.08 -5.87
CA GLY A 469 -0.33 26.09 -6.81
C GLY A 469 -0.11 26.60 -8.23
N LEU A 470 -0.20 27.90 -8.42
CA LEU A 470 0.05 28.58 -9.70
C LEU A 470 1.53 28.94 -9.85
#